data_3e9134fcf5169d9596e77e44922a54f1
#
_entry.id   3e9134fcf5169d9596e77e44922a54f1
#
_cell.length_a   1.000
_cell.length_b   1.000
_cell.length_c   1.000
_cell.angle_alpha   90.00
_cell.angle_beta   90.00
_cell.angle_gamma   90.00
#
_symmetry.space_group_name_H-M   'P 1'
#
loop_
_entity.id
_entity.type
_entity.pdbx_description
1 polymer ?
#
loop_
_entity_poly.entity_id
_entity_poly.type
_entity_poly.pdbx_seq_one_letter_code
_entity_poly.pdbx_strand_id
1 'polypeptide(L)'
;MKICVVSNSTSKRTDYFIKAGRSLGADTCFVTYDELMATLPEYRDTVVKLEPPVFQETDFRKYNSLCRDYREMLRRLAAVDRPEGVHFLNEPSAILCALDKVRTQQKLAGAGLKTTPLLSAALRTFDELAELLYRQKRGGFLKPRYGSGAGGVMAVRYNHRRDEWVAYTTMRWAGDHACNEKRICRLTNRKEIAVL
;
A
#
# COMPACT_ATOMS: atom_id res chain seq x y z
N MET A 1 18.59 11.74 -22.26
CA MET A 1 18.08 11.09 -21.04
C MET A 1 16.63 10.69 -21.27
N LYS A 2 16.32 9.43 -21.12
CA LYS A 2 14.97 8.86 -21.26
C LYS A 2 14.32 8.72 -19.87
N ILE A 3 13.01 8.93 -19.78
CA ILE A 3 12.25 8.69 -18.54
C ILE A 3 11.25 7.56 -18.82
N CYS A 4 11.40 6.47 -18.11
CA CYS A 4 10.54 5.30 -18.22
C CYS A 4 9.58 5.23 -17.03
N VAL A 5 8.27 5.38 -17.28
CA VAL A 5 7.23 5.20 -16.26
C VAL A 5 6.76 3.76 -16.27
N VAL A 6 6.76 3.12 -15.11
CA VAL A 6 6.52 1.68 -14.99
C VAL A 6 5.36 1.41 -14.06
N SER A 7 4.39 0.61 -14.50
CA SER A 7 3.27 0.10 -13.69
C SER A 7 2.73 -1.20 -14.31
N ASN A 8 1.73 -1.82 -13.69
CA ASN A 8 1.03 -2.97 -14.28
C ASN A 8 0.10 -2.57 -15.46
N SER A 9 -0.37 -1.32 -15.48
CA SER A 9 -1.19 -0.75 -16.56
C SER A 9 -1.11 0.76 -16.54
N THR A 10 -1.55 1.41 -17.62
CA THR A 10 -1.71 2.86 -17.69
C THR A 10 -2.81 3.36 -16.76
N SER A 11 -2.73 4.61 -16.37
CA SER A 11 -3.70 5.30 -15.55
C SER A 11 -3.67 6.79 -15.87
N LYS A 12 -4.69 7.53 -15.45
CA LYS A 12 -4.68 9.01 -15.58
C LYS A 12 -3.39 9.64 -15.03
N ARG A 13 -2.81 9.07 -13.96
CA ARG A 13 -1.57 9.57 -13.36
C ARG A 13 -0.37 9.33 -14.27
N THR A 14 -0.22 8.14 -14.84
CA THR A 14 0.86 7.82 -15.79
C THR A 14 0.72 8.64 -17.06
N ASP A 15 -0.50 8.79 -17.59
CA ASP A 15 -0.77 9.56 -18.82
C ASP A 15 -0.45 11.05 -18.61
N TYR A 16 -0.85 11.66 -17.49
CA TYR A 16 -0.50 13.03 -17.16
C TYR A 16 1.00 13.24 -17.01
N PHE A 17 1.69 12.29 -16.37
CA PHE A 17 3.13 12.38 -16.20
C PHE A 17 3.84 12.33 -17.56
N ILE A 18 3.47 11.40 -18.44
CA ILE A 18 4.05 11.28 -19.78
C ILE A 18 3.77 12.54 -20.61
N LYS A 19 2.53 13.03 -20.58
CA LYS A 19 2.15 14.25 -21.29
C LYS A 19 2.96 15.46 -20.80
N ALA A 20 3.11 15.63 -19.49
CA ALA A 20 3.91 16.70 -18.91
C ALA A 20 5.39 16.59 -19.29
N GLY A 21 5.97 15.38 -19.22
CA GLY A 21 7.35 15.15 -19.63
C GLY A 21 7.60 15.53 -21.10
N ARG A 22 6.73 15.10 -21.98
CA ARG A 22 6.80 15.45 -23.41
C ARG A 22 6.68 16.96 -23.66
N SER A 23 5.80 17.66 -22.93
CA SER A 23 5.66 19.13 -23.05
C SER A 23 6.90 19.89 -22.59
N LEU A 24 7.75 19.27 -21.76
CA LEU A 24 9.03 19.78 -21.30
C LEU A 24 10.21 19.27 -22.14
N GLY A 25 9.96 18.63 -23.27
CA GLY A 25 10.99 18.11 -24.18
C GLY A 25 11.70 16.83 -23.69
N ALA A 26 11.16 16.15 -22.66
CA ALA A 26 11.73 14.89 -22.20
C ALA A 26 11.24 13.71 -23.04
N ASP A 27 12.15 12.79 -23.36
CA ASP A 27 11.78 11.49 -23.96
C ASP A 27 11.13 10.60 -22.88
N THR A 28 9.81 10.45 -22.95
CA THR A 28 9.04 9.72 -21.95
C THR A 28 8.28 8.55 -22.56
N CYS A 29 8.38 7.39 -21.93
CA CYS A 29 7.65 6.17 -22.31
C CYS A 29 6.99 5.51 -21.10
N PHE A 30 6.06 4.60 -21.41
CA PHE A 30 5.45 3.68 -20.45
C PHE A 30 5.84 2.25 -20.79
N VAL A 31 6.14 1.46 -19.77
CA VAL A 31 6.31 0.01 -19.86
C VAL A 31 5.64 -0.67 -18.66
N THR A 32 5.28 -1.92 -18.83
CA THR A 32 4.80 -2.75 -17.73
C THR A 32 5.96 -3.24 -16.85
N TYR A 33 5.65 -3.78 -15.66
CA TYR A 33 6.68 -4.37 -14.80
C TYR A 33 7.40 -5.55 -15.48
N ASP A 34 6.66 -6.37 -16.25
CA ASP A 34 7.21 -7.53 -16.95
C ASP A 34 8.12 -7.10 -18.09
N GLU A 35 7.70 -6.09 -18.87
CA GLU A 35 8.55 -5.48 -19.92
C GLU A 35 9.81 -4.87 -19.31
N LEU A 36 9.71 -4.14 -18.19
CA LEU A 36 10.89 -3.62 -17.52
C LEU A 36 11.86 -4.74 -17.13
N MET A 37 11.36 -5.80 -16.52
CA MET A 37 12.19 -6.92 -16.08
C MET A 37 12.90 -7.62 -17.25
N ALA A 38 12.24 -7.70 -18.41
CA ALA A 38 12.79 -8.31 -19.61
C ALA A 38 13.85 -7.42 -20.30
N THR A 39 13.62 -6.09 -20.32
CA THR A 39 14.42 -5.15 -21.11
C THR A 39 15.39 -4.31 -20.30
N LEU A 40 15.36 -4.38 -18.97
CA LEU A 40 16.24 -3.57 -18.10
C LEU A 40 17.74 -3.66 -18.45
N PRO A 41 18.30 -4.82 -18.83
CA PRO A 41 19.71 -4.91 -19.23
C PRO A 41 20.06 -4.07 -20.46
N GLU A 42 19.08 -3.75 -21.31
CA GLU A 42 19.25 -2.98 -22.54
C GLU A 42 19.17 -1.45 -22.31
N TYR A 43 18.70 -1.04 -21.13
CA TYR A 43 18.54 0.37 -20.82
C TYR A 43 19.88 1.07 -20.67
N ARG A 44 19.93 2.30 -21.19
CA ARG A 44 21.06 3.22 -21.06
C ARG A 44 20.50 4.61 -20.82
N ASP A 45 21.19 5.38 -20.00
CA ASP A 45 20.89 6.81 -19.77
C ASP A 45 19.40 7.09 -19.46
N THR A 46 18.84 6.21 -18.59
CA THR A 46 17.39 6.15 -18.34
C THR A 46 17.06 6.36 -16.86
N VAL A 47 16.11 7.24 -16.59
CA VAL A 47 15.45 7.35 -15.28
C VAL A 47 14.20 6.50 -15.27
N VAL A 48 14.12 5.55 -14.34
CA VAL A 48 12.99 4.64 -14.15
C VAL A 48 12.13 5.14 -12.99
N LYS A 49 10.88 5.45 -13.28
CA LYS A 49 9.87 5.85 -12.29
C LYS A 49 8.91 4.70 -12.04
N LEU A 50 9.07 4.04 -10.90
CA LEU A 50 8.16 2.96 -10.47
C LEU A 50 6.89 3.57 -9.86
N GLU A 51 5.74 3.27 -10.47
CA GLU A 51 4.42 3.59 -9.94
C GLU A 51 3.83 2.38 -9.19
N PRO A 52 3.03 2.58 -8.16
CA PRO A 52 2.29 1.46 -7.56
C PRO A 52 1.31 0.87 -8.57
N PRO A 53 0.95 -0.42 -8.43
CA PRO A 53 -0.03 -1.05 -9.28
C PRO A 53 -1.36 -0.31 -9.28
N VAL A 54 -2.01 -0.29 -10.44
CA VAL A 54 -3.39 0.18 -10.56
C VAL A 54 -4.30 -0.94 -10.06
N PHE A 55 -4.98 -0.70 -8.95
CA PHE A 55 -5.96 -1.62 -8.39
C PHE A 55 -7.35 -1.24 -8.91
N GLN A 56 -7.92 -2.09 -9.73
CA GLN A 56 -9.32 -1.98 -10.16
C GLN A 56 -10.25 -2.83 -9.29
N GLU A 57 -9.68 -3.81 -8.60
CA GLU A 57 -10.39 -4.75 -7.76
C GLU A 57 -10.80 -4.17 -6.41
N THR A 58 -12.03 -4.47 -6.02
CA THR A 58 -12.56 -4.18 -4.69
C THR A 58 -12.43 -5.37 -3.74
N ASP A 59 -12.32 -6.61 -4.26
CA ASP A 59 -12.14 -7.85 -3.48
C ASP A 59 -10.77 -7.88 -2.80
N PHE A 60 -10.75 -7.95 -1.47
CA PHE A 60 -9.52 -7.98 -0.69
C PHE A 60 -8.64 -9.21 -0.93
N ARG A 61 -9.20 -10.33 -1.37
CA ARG A 61 -8.38 -11.52 -1.70
C ARG A 61 -7.48 -11.22 -2.89
N LYS A 62 -8.04 -10.61 -3.93
CA LYS A 62 -7.30 -10.20 -5.13
C LYS A 62 -6.37 -9.02 -4.84
N TYR A 63 -6.81 -8.06 -4.04
CA TYR A 63 -5.99 -6.94 -3.59
C TYR A 63 -4.73 -7.43 -2.85
N ASN A 64 -4.87 -8.38 -1.94
CA ASN A 64 -3.74 -8.95 -1.20
C ASN A 64 -2.77 -9.70 -2.13
N SER A 65 -3.27 -10.43 -3.14
CA SER A 65 -2.42 -11.06 -4.16
C SER A 65 -1.61 -10.02 -4.93
N LEU A 66 -2.25 -8.99 -5.46
CA LEU A 66 -1.58 -7.91 -6.19
C LEU A 66 -0.52 -7.20 -5.33
N CYS A 67 -0.79 -6.95 -4.04
CA CYS A 67 0.19 -6.38 -3.12
C CYS A 67 1.40 -7.29 -2.92
N ARG A 68 1.18 -8.61 -2.83
CA ARG A 68 2.25 -9.61 -2.71
C ARG A 68 3.10 -9.65 -3.97
N ASP A 69 2.46 -9.72 -5.14
CA ASP A 69 3.12 -9.82 -6.44
C ASP A 69 3.96 -8.56 -6.73
N TYR A 70 3.43 -7.38 -6.40
CA TYR A 70 4.17 -6.12 -6.49
C TYR A 70 5.40 -6.10 -5.59
N ARG A 71 5.29 -6.59 -4.36
CA ARG A 71 6.44 -6.67 -3.45
C ARG A 71 7.50 -7.65 -3.96
N GLU A 72 7.09 -8.76 -4.55
CA GLU A 72 8.01 -9.74 -5.13
C GLU A 72 8.74 -9.15 -6.33
N MET A 73 8.04 -8.47 -7.21
CA MET A 73 8.65 -7.73 -8.33
C MET A 73 9.67 -6.70 -7.83
N LEU A 74 9.35 -5.93 -6.79
CA LEU A 74 10.29 -4.96 -6.22
C LEU A 74 11.54 -5.64 -5.60
N ARG A 75 11.40 -6.83 -4.98
CA ARG A 75 12.56 -7.59 -4.48
C ARG A 75 13.47 -8.03 -5.62
N ARG A 76 12.87 -8.53 -6.69
CA ARG A 76 13.61 -8.91 -7.89
C ARG A 76 14.36 -7.72 -8.48
N LEU A 77 13.70 -6.58 -8.65
CA LEU A 77 14.34 -5.34 -9.13
C LEU A 77 15.47 -4.84 -8.20
N ALA A 78 15.30 -4.99 -6.88
CA ALA A 78 16.33 -4.60 -5.92
C ALA A 78 17.57 -5.50 -5.95
N ALA A 79 17.45 -6.73 -6.48
CA ALA A 79 18.50 -7.72 -6.56
C ALA A 79 19.20 -7.78 -7.94
N VAL A 80 18.64 -7.11 -8.96
CA VAL A 80 19.22 -7.09 -10.31
C VAL A 80 20.39 -6.12 -10.36
N ASP A 81 21.47 -6.52 -11.01
CA ASP A 81 22.58 -5.63 -11.35
C ASP A 81 22.07 -4.54 -12.31
N ARG A 82 22.25 -3.31 -11.87
CA ARG A 82 21.77 -2.15 -12.61
C ARG A 82 22.73 -1.80 -13.73
N PRO A 83 22.26 -1.65 -14.98
CA PRO A 83 23.08 -1.13 -16.05
C PRO A 83 23.60 0.27 -15.75
N GLU A 84 24.78 0.59 -16.26
CA GLU A 84 25.35 1.93 -16.14
C GLU A 84 24.43 2.99 -16.75
N GLY A 85 24.30 4.14 -16.06
CA GLY A 85 23.41 5.23 -16.49
C GLY A 85 21.94 5.00 -16.24
N VAL A 86 21.52 3.88 -15.60
CA VAL A 86 20.14 3.65 -15.20
C VAL A 86 19.92 4.06 -13.73
N HIS A 87 18.95 4.92 -13.52
CA HIS A 87 18.62 5.44 -12.20
C HIS A 87 17.15 5.22 -11.87
N PHE A 88 16.86 4.66 -10.70
CA PHE A 88 15.49 4.63 -10.18
C PHE A 88 15.19 5.95 -9.47
N LEU A 89 14.07 6.61 -9.81
CA LEU A 89 13.63 7.82 -9.13
C LEU A 89 13.36 7.56 -7.63
N ASN A 90 12.80 6.38 -7.33
CA ASN A 90 12.72 5.83 -5.98
C ASN A 90 13.29 4.41 -6.02
N GLU A 91 14.27 4.14 -5.18
CA GLU A 91 14.89 2.82 -5.11
C GLU A 91 13.87 1.74 -4.77
N PRO A 92 13.88 0.58 -5.48
CA PRO A 92 12.96 -0.53 -5.20
C PRO A 92 12.99 -0.99 -3.74
N SER A 93 14.16 -1.01 -3.11
CA SER A 93 14.33 -1.33 -1.70
C SER A 93 13.72 -0.30 -0.75
N ALA A 94 13.75 0.98 -1.13
CA ALA A 94 13.10 2.05 -0.38
C ALA A 94 11.57 1.96 -0.48
N ILE A 95 11.05 1.64 -1.67
CA ILE A 95 9.61 1.40 -1.87
C ILE A 95 9.16 0.19 -1.04
N LEU A 96 9.92 -0.91 -1.03
CA LEU A 96 9.64 -2.08 -0.19
C LEU A 96 9.56 -1.73 1.30
N CYS A 97 10.47 -0.87 1.77
CA CYS A 97 10.46 -0.38 3.13
C CYS A 97 9.19 0.45 3.40
N ALA A 98 8.85 1.39 2.51
CA ALA A 98 7.70 2.28 2.65
C ALA A 98 6.36 1.53 2.59
N LEU A 99 6.28 0.42 1.86
CA LEU A 99 5.09 -0.44 1.81
C LEU A 99 4.84 -1.20 3.12
N ASP A 100 5.89 -1.52 3.89
CA ASP A 100 5.77 -2.15 5.21
C ASP A 100 5.57 -1.06 6.29
N LYS A 101 4.32 -0.82 6.67
CA LYS A 101 3.96 0.24 7.63
C LYS A 101 4.62 0.07 9.00
N VAL A 102 4.81 -1.18 9.44
CA VAL A 102 5.49 -1.47 10.72
C VAL A 102 6.97 -1.09 10.62
N ARG A 103 7.66 -1.57 9.58
CA ARG A 103 9.07 -1.27 9.35
C ARG A 103 9.32 0.22 9.16
N THR A 104 8.45 0.90 8.39
CA THR A 104 8.54 2.36 8.17
C THR A 104 8.44 3.09 9.50
N GLN A 105 7.44 2.76 10.32
CA GLN A 105 7.23 3.40 11.61
C GLN A 105 8.40 3.18 12.57
N GLN A 106 8.93 1.96 12.62
CA GLN A 106 10.11 1.64 13.41
C GLN A 106 11.36 2.42 12.98
N LYS A 107 11.58 2.54 11.65
CA LYS A 107 12.68 3.35 11.12
C LYS A 107 12.55 4.84 11.45
N LEU A 108 11.34 5.39 11.29
CA LEU A 108 11.08 6.80 11.61
C LEU A 108 11.28 7.07 13.11
N ALA A 109 10.76 6.20 13.97
CA ALA A 109 10.94 6.31 15.41
C ALA A 109 12.43 6.17 15.81
N GLY A 110 13.16 5.23 15.21
CA GLY A 110 14.60 5.06 15.42
C GLY A 110 15.44 6.24 14.95
N ALA A 111 14.94 7.03 13.99
CA ALA A 111 15.52 8.28 13.53
C ALA A 111 15.10 9.50 14.40
N GLY A 112 14.43 9.29 15.52
CA GLY A 112 13.97 10.35 16.42
C GLY A 112 12.74 11.13 15.93
N LEU A 113 12.09 10.70 14.85
CA LEU A 113 10.89 11.37 14.34
C LEU A 113 9.66 10.95 15.14
N LYS A 114 8.80 11.92 15.45
CA LYS A 114 7.54 11.65 16.13
C LYS A 114 6.62 10.84 15.22
N THR A 115 6.21 9.67 15.71
CA THR A 115 5.23 8.79 15.04
C THR A 115 4.03 8.54 15.93
N THR A 116 2.91 8.13 15.34
CA THR A 116 1.79 7.61 16.15
C THR A 116 2.22 6.30 16.84
N PRO A 117 1.82 6.04 18.10
CA PRO A 117 2.18 4.80 18.76
C PRO A 117 1.73 3.56 17.97
N LEU A 118 2.63 2.62 17.76
CA LEU A 118 2.31 1.30 17.24
C LEU A 118 1.83 0.43 18.40
N LEU A 119 0.53 0.17 18.46
CA LEU A 119 -0.08 -0.61 19.55
C LEU A 119 0.16 -2.12 19.38
N SER A 120 0.20 -2.59 18.13
CA SER A 120 0.55 -3.97 17.77
C SER A 120 1.11 -4.00 16.35
N ALA A 121 2.11 -4.83 16.11
CA ALA A 121 2.67 -5.09 14.80
C ALA A 121 1.87 -6.11 13.99
N ALA A 122 1.07 -6.93 14.66
CA ALA A 122 0.20 -7.94 14.06
C ALA A 122 -0.98 -8.22 14.98
N LEU A 123 -2.17 -8.16 14.42
CA LEU A 123 -3.41 -8.66 15.01
C LEU A 123 -3.97 -9.69 14.04
N ARG A 124 -4.40 -10.84 14.54
CA ARG A 124 -4.90 -11.96 13.71
C ARG A 124 -6.38 -12.23 13.94
N THR A 125 -6.88 -11.84 15.11
CA THR A 125 -8.26 -12.10 15.52
C THR A 125 -8.91 -10.85 16.08
N PHE A 126 -10.24 -10.86 16.06
CA PHE A 126 -11.02 -9.80 16.70
C PHE A 126 -10.80 -9.77 18.22
N ASP A 127 -10.60 -10.93 18.85
CA ASP A 127 -10.41 -11.01 20.30
C ASP A 127 -9.09 -10.37 20.72
N GLU A 128 -8.01 -10.54 19.96
CA GLU A 128 -6.74 -9.81 20.17
C GLU A 128 -6.93 -8.30 20.05
N LEU A 129 -7.73 -7.83 19.08
CA LEU A 129 -8.08 -6.43 18.96
C LEU A 129 -8.88 -5.94 20.16
N ALA A 130 -9.90 -6.70 20.58
CA ALA A 130 -10.77 -6.36 21.68
C ALA A 130 -9.97 -6.22 22.98
N GLU A 131 -9.08 -7.18 23.28
CA GLU A 131 -8.20 -7.14 24.44
C GLU A 131 -7.27 -5.93 24.41
N LEU A 132 -6.67 -5.64 23.24
CA LEU A 132 -5.79 -4.49 23.07
C LEU A 132 -6.51 -3.17 23.35
N LEU A 133 -7.70 -2.95 22.76
CA LEU A 133 -8.48 -1.73 22.95
C LEU A 133 -9.04 -1.60 24.38
N TYR A 134 -9.40 -2.72 24.99
CA TYR A 134 -9.81 -2.75 26.40
C TYR A 134 -8.68 -2.27 27.33
N ARG A 135 -7.47 -2.79 27.15
CA ARG A 135 -6.28 -2.37 27.93
C ARG A 135 -5.92 -0.91 27.70
N GLN A 136 -5.99 -0.46 26.45
CA GLN A 136 -5.61 0.91 26.08
C GLN A 136 -6.67 1.96 26.43
N LYS A 137 -7.91 1.56 26.71
CA LYS A 137 -9.07 2.45 27.01
C LYS A 137 -9.29 3.55 25.96
N ARG A 138 -8.88 3.33 24.73
CA ARG A 138 -8.98 4.28 23.61
C ARG A 138 -9.15 3.55 22.30
N GLY A 139 -9.55 4.29 21.24
CA GLY A 139 -9.63 3.74 19.90
C GLY A 139 -8.27 3.63 19.23
N GLY A 140 -8.27 3.02 18.04
CA GLY A 140 -7.10 2.88 17.19
C GLY A 140 -7.46 2.78 15.72
N PHE A 141 -6.43 2.86 14.89
CA PHE A 141 -6.53 2.58 13.46
C PHE A 141 -5.94 1.20 13.17
N LEU A 142 -6.75 0.33 12.58
CA LEU A 142 -6.28 -0.89 11.97
C LEU A 142 -5.92 -0.58 10.51
N LYS A 143 -4.80 -1.11 10.07
CA LYS A 143 -4.34 -0.95 8.69
C LYS A 143 -3.70 -2.26 8.25
N PRO A 144 -3.95 -2.74 7.03
CA PRO A 144 -3.14 -3.82 6.47
C PRO A 144 -1.67 -3.42 6.52
N ARG A 145 -0.81 -4.31 6.96
CA ARG A 145 0.63 -4.05 7.08
C ARG A 145 1.21 -3.58 5.75
N TYR A 146 0.77 -4.21 4.67
CA TYR A 146 1.15 -3.89 3.29
C TYR A 146 -0.06 -3.33 2.54
N GLY A 147 0.17 -2.53 1.53
CA GLY A 147 -0.86 -1.95 0.69
C GLY A 147 -0.87 -0.42 0.69
N SER A 148 -1.64 0.15 -0.21
CA SER A 148 -1.75 1.59 -0.46
C SER A 148 -3.20 2.01 -0.66
N GLY A 149 -3.46 3.32 -0.82
CA GLY A 149 -4.78 3.82 -1.19
C GLY A 149 -5.87 3.65 -0.13
N ALA A 150 -5.50 3.55 1.16
CA ALA A 150 -6.40 3.35 2.28
C ALA A 150 -7.25 2.06 2.23
N GLY A 151 -6.92 1.12 1.35
CA GLY A 151 -7.58 -0.19 1.32
C GLY A 151 -7.44 -0.92 2.66
N GLY A 152 -8.54 -1.41 3.21
CA GLY A 152 -8.55 -2.16 4.47
C GLY A 152 -8.30 -1.32 5.73
N VAL A 153 -8.43 -0.01 5.67
CA VAL A 153 -8.29 0.84 6.87
C VAL A 153 -9.60 0.88 7.65
N MET A 154 -9.49 0.67 8.96
CA MET A 154 -10.61 0.78 9.89
C MET A 154 -10.20 1.61 11.10
N ALA A 155 -10.99 2.65 11.41
CA ALA A 155 -10.89 3.37 12.68
C ALA A 155 -11.87 2.73 13.68
N VAL A 156 -11.38 2.20 14.79
CA VAL A 156 -12.20 1.49 15.78
C VAL A 156 -12.13 2.18 17.12
N ARG A 157 -13.28 2.30 17.76
CA ARG A 157 -13.41 2.75 19.17
C ARG A 157 -14.24 1.75 19.95
N TYR A 158 -13.82 1.51 21.17
CA TYR A 158 -14.53 0.68 22.13
C TYR A 158 -14.82 1.47 23.40
N ASN A 159 -16.09 1.55 23.77
CA ASN A 159 -16.55 2.15 25.02
C ASN A 159 -16.77 1.04 26.06
N HIS A 160 -15.77 0.79 26.90
CA HIS A 160 -15.80 -0.28 27.89
C HIS A 160 -16.85 -0.11 29.00
N ARG A 161 -17.38 1.12 29.22
CA ARG A 161 -18.43 1.37 30.21
C ARG A 161 -19.82 0.93 29.72
N ARG A 162 -20.02 0.95 28.41
CA ARG A 162 -21.32 0.62 27.77
C ARG A 162 -21.26 -0.65 26.94
N ASP A 163 -20.09 -1.28 26.84
CA ASP A 163 -19.81 -2.39 25.92
C ASP A 163 -20.21 -2.07 24.47
N GLU A 164 -19.92 -0.84 24.03
CA GLU A 164 -20.28 -0.35 22.71
C GLU A 164 -19.09 -0.28 21.79
N TRP A 165 -19.25 -0.79 20.58
CA TRP A 165 -18.29 -0.74 19.50
C TRP A 165 -18.72 0.23 18.43
N VAL A 166 -17.77 0.99 17.89
CA VAL A 166 -17.97 1.82 16.70
C VAL A 166 -16.76 1.67 15.81
N ALA A 167 -16.99 1.35 14.54
CA ALA A 167 -15.95 1.35 13.54
C ALA A 167 -16.36 2.22 12.34
N TYR A 168 -15.35 2.87 11.74
CA TYR A 168 -15.47 3.60 10.48
C TYR A 168 -14.52 2.99 9.49
N THR A 169 -15.03 2.52 8.36
CA THR A 169 -14.23 1.84 7.35
C THR A 169 -14.83 2.01 5.97
N THR A 170 -14.02 1.81 4.94
CA THR A 170 -14.48 1.66 3.55
C THR A 170 -14.71 0.19 3.18
N MET A 171 -14.50 -0.72 4.13
CA MET A 171 -14.75 -2.14 3.91
C MET A 171 -16.21 -2.50 4.12
N ARG A 172 -16.68 -3.48 3.35
CA ARG A 172 -17.97 -4.12 3.49
C ARG A 172 -17.84 -5.62 3.22
N TRP A 173 -18.60 -6.41 3.93
CA TRP A 173 -18.73 -7.83 3.65
C TRP A 173 -19.69 -8.04 2.48
N ALA A 174 -19.26 -8.74 1.45
CA ALA A 174 -20.01 -9.04 0.24
C ALA A 174 -20.10 -10.56 0.03
N GLY A 175 -21.10 -11.19 0.64
CA GLY A 175 -21.32 -12.63 0.58
C GLY A 175 -20.25 -13.42 1.34
N ASP A 176 -19.18 -13.81 0.68
CA ASP A 176 -18.12 -14.66 1.21
C ASP A 176 -16.76 -13.95 1.37
N HIS A 177 -16.70 -12.65 1.11
CA HIS A 177 -15.45 -11.90 1.15
C HIS A 177 -15.64 -10.43 1.53
N ALA A 178 -14.57 -9.79 2.00
CA ALA A 178 -14.53 -8.36 2.24
C ALA A 178 -14.19 -7.61 0.94
N CYS A 179 -14.94 -6.53 0.69
CA CYS A 179 -14.70 -5.60 -0.41
C CYS A 179 -14.33 -4.22 0.12
N ASN A 180 -13.53 -3.49 -0.65
CA ASN A 180 -13.24 -2.09 -0.38
C ASN A 180 -14.17 -1.20 -1.22
N GLU A 181 -14.96 -0.37 -0.56
CA GLU A 181 -15.81 0.62 -1.21
C GLU A 181 -15.19 2.02 -1.06
N LYS A 182 -15.57 2.95 -1.92
CA LYS A 182 -15.09 4.35 -1.82
C LYS A 182 -15.82 5.15 -0.72
N ARG A 183 -16.93 4.61 -0.19
CA ARG A 183 -17.77 5.26 0.81
C ARG A 183 -17.40 4.77 2.20
N ILE A 184 -17.21 5.70 3.13
CA ILE A 184 -17.01 5.36 4.55
C ILE A 184 -18.35 4.96 5.15
N CYS A 185 -18.39 3.77 5.76
CA CYS A 185 -19.50 3.24 6.52
C CYS A 185 -19.20 3.32 8.02
N ARG A 186 -20.25 3.56 8.82
CA ARG A 186 -20.20 3.46 10.28
C ARG A 186 -20.83 2.14 10.70
N LEU A 187 -20.10 1.32 11.42
CA LEU A 187 -20.54 0.03 11.95
C LEU A 187 -20.64 0.13 13.48
N THR A 188 -21.70 -0.42 14.06
CA THR A 188 -21.90 -0.48 15.51
C THR A 188 -22.17 -1.90 16.01
N ASN A 189 -22.43 -2.81 15.09
CA ASN A 189 -22.64 -4.20 15.42
C ASN A 189 -21.27 -4.89 15.57
N ARG A 190 -21.02 -5.46 16.76
CA ARG A 190 -19.76 -6.18 17.07
C ARG A 190 -19.49 -7.31 16.08
N LYS A 191 -20.53 -8.07 15.67
CA LYS A 191 -20.39 -9.18 14.73
C LYS A 191 -19.97 -8.69 13.34
N GLU A 192 -20.52 -7.59 12.86
CA GLU A 192 -20.14 -6.99 11.58
C GLU A 192 -18.69 -6.47 11.61
N ILE A 193 -18.25 -5.89 12.72
CA ILE A 193 -16.87 -5.41 12.89
C ILE A 193 -15.90 -6.60 12.97
N ALA A 194 -16.31 -7.70 13.57
CA ALA A 194 -15.47 -8.86 13.79
C ALA A 194 -15.19 -9.68 12.52
N VAL A 195 -16.06 -9.61 11.51
CA VAL A 195 -15.86 -10.34 10.25
C VAL A 195 -15.04 -9.57 9.21
N LEU A 196 -14.82 -8.27 9.41
CA LEU A 196 -14.00 -7.42 8.56
C LEU A 196 -12.54 -7.35 9.04
#